data_dd8320a981669878cef321079816b885
#
_entry.id   dd8320a981669878cef321079816b885
#
_cell.length_a   1.000
_cell.length_b   1.000
_cell.length_c   1.000
_cell.angle_alpha   90.00
_cell.angle_beta   90.00
_cell.angle_gamma   90.00
#
_symmetry.space_group_name_H-M   'P 1'
#
loop_
_entity.id
_entity.type
_entity.pdbx_description
1 polymer ?
#
loop_
_entity_poly.entity_id
_entity_poly.type
_entity_poly.pdbx_seq_one_letter_code
_entity_poly.pdbx_strand_id
1 'polypeptide(L)' 'MIDVKKLLYEICEDKRVYDDNIDLIESGLLDSYAFIELFSRLENVGIVLHPTRIDRSKLRTVQGIEELITTS' A
#
# COMPACT_ATOMS: atom_id res chain seq x y z
N MET A 1 -13.04 -1.15 8.66
CA MET A 1 -12.28 -0.44 7.62
C MET A 1 -10.79 -0.59 7.89
N ILE A 2 -10.02 -0.85 6.85
CA ILE A 2 -8.58 -1.05 6.98
C ILE A 2 -7.87 0.29 7.17
N ASP A 3 -6.92 0.32 8.12
CA ASP A 3 -6.03 1.46 8.29
C ASP A 3 -4.78 1.21 7.45
N VAL A 4 -4.71 1.85 6.28
CA VAL A 4 -3.62 1.66 5.32
C VAL A 4 -2.28 2.11 5.92
N LYS A 5 -2.27 3.23 6.64
CA LYS A 5 -1.04 3.73 7.25
C LYS A 5 -0.47 2.75 8.27
N LYS A 6 -1.34 2.20 9.11
CA LYS A 6 -0.94 1.21 10.10
C LYS A 6 -0.44 -0.06 9.42
N LEU A 7 -1.13 -0.50 8.39
CA LEU A 7 -0.74 -1.67 7.62
C LEU A 7 0.65 -1.49 7.00
N LEU A 8 0.89 -0.34 6.37
CA LEU A 8 2.18 -0.02 5.80
C LEU A 8 3.28 0.06 6.85
N TYR A 9 2.97 0.61 8.01
CA TYR A 9 3.93 0.67 9.10
C TYR A 9 4.33 -0.73 9.56
N GLU A 10 3.37 -1.64 9.65
CA GLU A 10 3.66 -3.03 10.03
C GLU A 10 4.55 -3.74 9.00
N ILE A 11 4.38 -3.41 7.72
CA ILE A 11 5.16 -4.01 6.64
C ILE A 11 6.55 -3.39 6.54
N CYS A 12 6.62 -2.06 6.53
CA CYS A 12 7.85 -1.31 6.27
C CYS A 12 8.63 -0.99 7.54
N GLU A 13 7.98 -0.97 8.67
CA GLU A 13 8.56 -0.61 9.98
C GLU A 13 9.23 0.77 9.96
N ASP A 14 8.62 1.72 9.24
CA ASP A 14 9.16 3.05 9.05
C ASP A 14 8.05 4.09 9.24
N LYS A 15 8.29 5.05 10.13
CA LYS A 15 7.31 6.09 10.47
C LYS A 15 7.00 7.04 9.32
N ARG A 16 7.84 7.06 8.29
CA ARG A 16 7.61 7.92 7.12
C ARG A 16 6.32 7.58 6.41
N VAL A 17 5.76 6.37 6.62
CA VAL A 17 4.47 6.00 6.03
C VAL A 17 3.32 6.85 6.54
N TYR A 18 3.50 7.53 7.67
CA TYR A 18 2.48 8.44 8.23
C TYR A 18 2.53 9.83 7.63
N ASP A 19 3.53 10.12 6.81
CA ASP A 19 3.62 11.40 6.10
C ASP A 19 2.73 11.35 4.85
N ASP A 20 1.75 12.24 4.78
CA ASP A 20 0.82 12.28 3.66
C ASP A 20 1.48 12.61 2.32
N ASN A 21 2.66 13.20 2.36
CA ASN A 21 3.40 13.58 1.15
C ASN A 21 4.46 12.57 0.75
N ILE A 22 4.58 11.45 1.45
CA ILE A 22 5.61 10.45 1.17
C ILE A 22 5.34 9.76 -0.18
N ASP A 23 6.38 9.63 -0.98
CA ASP A 23 6.35 8.78 -2.18
C ASP A 23 6.87 7.42 -1.78
N LEU A 24 5.98 6.45 -1.70
CA LEU A 24 6.30 5.12 -1.18
C LEU A 24 7.27 4.36 -2.09
N ILE A 25 7.20 4.61 -3.38
CA ILE A 25 8.06 3.92 -4.35
C ILE A 25 9.43 4.59 -4.41
N GLU A 26 9.45 5.90 -4.56
CA GLU A 26 10.71 6.65 -4.71
C GLU A 26 11.55 6.60 -3.43
N SER A 27 10.90 6.60 -2.27
CA SER A 27 11.61 6.51 -0.99
C SER A 27 12.18 5.11 -0.72
N GLY A 28 11.75 4.11 -1.50
CA GLY A 28 12.17 2.73 -1.28
C GLY A 28 11.40 2.00 -0.19
N LEU A 29 10.41 2.62 0.41
CA LEU A 29 9.59 1.98 1.44
C LEU A 29 8.77 0.83 0.87
N LEU A 30 8.21 1.02 -0.32
CA LEU A 30 7.38 0.01 -0.97
C LEU A 30 8.18 -0.65 -2.11
N ASP A 31 9.09 -1.53 -1.73
CA ASP A 31 9.87 -2.33 -2.67
C ASP A 31 9.10 -3.60 -3.07
N SER A 32 9.73 -4.47 -3.86
CA SER A 32 9.09 -5.69 -4.35
C SER A 32 8.59 -6.59 -3.21
N TYR A 33 9.37 -6.70 -2.15
CA TYR A 33 8.98 -7.50 -0.98
C TYR A 33 7.76 -6.89 -0.29
N ALA A 34 7.79 -5.59 -0.09
CA ALA A 34 6.69 -4.88 0.58
C ALA A 34 5.40 -4.95 -0.24
N PHE A 35 5.50 -4.90 -1.57
CA PHE A 35 4.33 -5.10 -2.44
C PHE A 35 3.67 -6.46 -2.21
N ILE A 36 4.48 -7.51 -2.19
CA ILE A 36 3.96 -8.87 -1.99
C ILE A 36 3.29 -8.97 -0.62
N GLU A 37 3.92 -8.43 0.41
CA GLU A 37 3.34 -8.41 1.76
C GLU A 37 2.03 -7.63 1.80
N LEU A 38 2.00 -6.47 1.17
CA LEU A 38 0.80 -5.63 1.14
C LEU A 38 -0.37 -6.39 0.51
N PHE A 39 -0.15 -6.97 -0.66
CA PHE A 39 -1.21 -7.70 -1.35
C PHE A 39 -1.66 -8.93 -0.57
N SER A 40 -0.73 -9.64 0.04
CA SER A 40 -1.04 -10.81 0.86
C SER A 40 -1.90 -10.43 2.06
N ARG A 41 -1.56 -9.36 2.75
CA ARG A 41 -2.34 -8.91 3.91
C ARG A 41 -3.72 -8.41 3.52
N LEU A 42 -3.84 -7.75 2.37
CA LEU A 42 -5.13 -7.30 1.88
C LEU A 42 -6.01 -8.49 1.52
N GLU A 43 -5.46 -9.53 0.91
CA GLU A 43 -6.19 -10.76 0.62
C GLU A 43 -6.73 -11.40 1.89
N ASN A 44 -5.96 -11.38 2.96
CA ASN A 44 -6.38 -11.98 4.23
C ASN A 44 -7.60 -11.29 4.82
N VAL A 45 -7.88 -10.06 4.44
CA VAL A 45 -9.07 -9.33 4.89
C VAL A 45 -10.13 -9.22 3.79
N GLY A 46 -9.99 -10.01 2.72
CA GLY A 46 -10.97 -10.09 1.65
C GLY A 46 -10.81 -9.09 0.53
N ILE A 47 -9.71 -8.36 0.49
CA ILE A 47 -9.45 -7.38 -0.56
C ILE A 47 -8.42 -7.95 -1.53
N VAL A 48 -8.88 -8.29 -2.74
CA VAL A 48 -7.99 -8.85 -3.76
C VAL A 48 -7.69 -7.79 -4.81
N LEU A 49 -6.41 -7.40 -4.91
CA LEU A 49 -5.95 -6.48 -5.93
C LEU A 49 -5.18 -7.25 -7.00
N HIS A 50 -5.41 -6.92 -8.26
CA HIS A 50 -4.74 -7.56 -9.39
C HIS A 50 -3.62 -6.65 -9.88
N PRO A 51 -2.34 -6.98 -9.62
CA PRO A 51 -1.22 -6.09 -9.95
C PRO A 51 -1.17 -5.66 -11.41
N THR A 52 -1.68 -6.49 -12.31
CA THR A 52 -1.68 -6.20 -13.75
C THR A 52 -2.83 -5.28 -14.18
N ARG A 53 -3.79 -5.03 -13.30
CA ARG A 53 -4.98 -4.24 -13.61
C ARG A 53 -5.05 -2.90 -12.88
N ILE A 54 -4.18 -2.69 -11.91
CA ILE A 54 -4.18 -1.45 -11.14
C ILE A 54 -3.21 -0.45 -11.73
N ASP A 55 -3.50 0.82 -11.53
CA ASP A 55 -2.61 1.91 -11.90
C ASP A 55 -1.48 2.00 -10.88
N ARG A 56 -0.26 1.72 -11.33
CA ARG A 56 0.91 1.71 -10.44
C ARG A 56 1.17 3.08 -9.80
N SER A 57 0.75 4.14 -10.45
CA SER A 57 0.91 5.48 -9.88
C SER A 57 0.15 5.65 -8.57
N LYS A 58 -0.93 4.91 -8.40
CA LYS A 58 -1.72 4.94 -7.16
C LYS A 58 -0.99 4.27 -5.99
N LEU A 59 -0.03 3.42 -6.28
CA LEU A 59 0.76 2.76 -5.24
C LEU A 59 1.87 3.65 -4.68
N ARG A 60 2.08 4.82 -5.27
CA ARG A 60 3.12 5.74 -4.81
C ARG A 60 2.75 6.49 -3.54
N THR A 61 1.45 6.62 -3.26
CA THR A 61 0.97 7.37 -2.11
C THR A 61 0.01 6.54 -1.27
N VAL A 62 -0.09 6.88 0.01
CA VAL A 62 -1.07 6.25 0.90
C VAL A 62 -2.48 6.50 0.40
N GLN A 63 -2.77 7.72 -0.05
CA GLN A 63 -4.10 8.06 -0.57
C GLN A 63 -4.45 7.24 -1.81
N GLY A 64 -3.48 7.01 -2.69
CA GLY A 64 -3.71 6.18 -3.88
C GLY A 64 -4.05 4.75 -3.51
N ILE A 65 -3.37 4.19 -2.52
CA ILE A 65 -3.67 2.84 -2.02
C ILE A 65 -5.06 2.79 -1.41
N GLU A 66 -5.43 3.81 -0.63
CA GLU A 66 -6.77 3.89 -0.05
C GLU A 66 -7.84 3.91 -1.12
N GLU A 67 -7.62 4.65 -2.22
CA GLU A 67 -8.55 4.67 -3.35
C GLU A 67 -8.70 3.29 -4.00
N LEU A 68 -7.60 2.58 -4.19
CA LEU A 68 -7.63 1.24 -4.77
C LEU A 68 -8.46 0.28 -3.90
N ILE A 69 -8.30 0.37 -2.61
CA ILE A 69 -9.02 -0.48 -1.66
C ILE A 69 -10.51 -0.13 -1.69
N THR A 70 -10.84 1.14 -1.75
CA THR A 70 -12.23 1.61 -1.74
C THR A 70 -12.98 1.20 -3.01
N THR A 71 -12.28 1.13 -4.15
CA THR A 71 -12.89 0.79 -5.44
C THR A 71 -12.83 -0.70 -5.79
N SER A 72 -12.17 -1.48 -4.99
CA SER A 72 -12.02 -2.93 -5.26
C SER A 72 -13.18 -3.77 -4.78
#